data_7994334e2e43ab52ac3769f0fe584ef3
#
_entry.id   7994334e2e43ab52ac3769f0fe584ef3
#
_cell.length_a   1.000
_cell.length_b   1.000
_cell.length_c   1.000
_cell.angle_alpha   90.00
_cell.angle_beta   90.00
_cell.angle_gamma   90.00
#
_symmetry.space_group_name_H-M   'P 1'
#
loop_
_entity.id
_entity.type
_entity.pdbx_description
1 polymer ?
#
loop_
_entity_poly.entity_id
_entity_poly.type
_entity_poly.pdbx_seq_one_letter_code
_entity_poly.pdbx_strand_id
1 'polypeptide(L)'
;MKRRNFIKNILGAGTLGMLGFPAKNIHASAPSFNDYKALVCILLDGGNDAWNTFIPKASSGNSGYGKFQEGRGDLAISNSSIYLPSTLTNGNGNPYYDQGDDIKAYKNGYYSLSGIDQVGINSLMPELAWLLKNKKASLVGNIGTLVEPLSNANDYKDANKAKPHFLFAHNHQKRELFTGKADDTNLSGWAGRLADQWSGLHGGNVMGLNVSFRGQVRMMVGSQSQPVLFRPGTAAIYSYLSDNESVGGKSRIEAFKKLNALNQNSDPFFNVYNNMLSRSLDLNVLLNQYWKDDNEKKAFTTKGSYDEDLFAIPNESTTGMEEELGGDLIEQLEAVAQLIYMGSSADRMNLNRQIFYVHFGGFDTHGNQDQDHPILLRELSLALWKFQNALEELGVDQKVATFTLSDFGRTISNNGDGTDHAWSTI
;
A
#
# COMPACT_ATOMS: atom_id res chain seq x y z
N MET A 1 19.29 -12.32 -3.99
CA MET A 1 19.48 -10.98 -4.63
C MET A 1 19.12 -9.95 -3.57
N LYS A 2 19.97 -8.93 -3.26
CA LYS A 2 19.64 -7.97 -2.18
C LYS A 2 18.47 -7.08 -2.62
N ARG A 3 17.52 -6.75 -1.72
CA ARG A 3 16.35 -5.87 -1.95
C ARG A 3 16.68 -4.61 -2.77
N ARG A 4 17.84 -4.01 -2.51
CA ARG A 4 18.35 -2.83 -3.22
C ARG A 4 18.56 -3.07 -4.73
N ASN A 5 19.00 -4.26 -5.13
CA ASN A 5 19.19 -4.61 -6.54
C ASN A 5 17.86 -4.95 -7.22
N PHE A 6 16.89 -5.44 -6.45
CA PHE A 6 15.54 -5.68 -6.91
C PHE A 6 14.83 -4.36 -7.26
N ILE A 7 14.86 -3.38 -6.35
CA ILE A 7 14.30 -2.03 -6.60
C ILE A 7 15.01 -1.36 -7.78
N LYS A 8 16.33 -1.45 -7.89
CA LYS A 8 17.09 -0.92 -9.03
C LYS A 8 16.70 -1.58 -10.37
N ASN A 9 16.46 -2.87 -10.37
CA ASN A 9 16.08 -3.61 -11.58
C ASN A 9 14.62 -3.32 -11.99
N ILE A 10 13.72 -3.10 -11.01
CA ILE A 10 12.34 -2.65 -11.27
C ILE A 10 12.35 -1.19 -11.75
N LEU A 11 13.09 -0.31 -11.08
CA LEU A 11 13.24 1.08 -11.51
C LEU A 11 13.92 1.18 -12.89
N GLY A 12 14.89 0.31 -13.18
CA GLY A 12 15.51 0.25 -14.50
C GLY A 12 14.54 -0.16 -15.61
N ALA A 13 13.64 -1.10 -15.36
CA ALA A 13 12.57 -1.46 -16.30
C ALA A 13 11.46 -0.39 -16.36
N GLY A 14 11.16 0.25 -15.22
CA GLY A 14 10.16 1.32 -15.13
C GLY A 14 10.63 2.66 -15.72
N THR A 15 11.92 2.99 -15.64
CA THR A 15 12.47 4.25 -16.19
C THR A 15 12.46 4.28 -17.73
N LEU A 16 12.52 3.15 -18.40
CA LEU A 16 12.30 3.10 -19.85
C LEU A 16 10.85 3.45 -20.22
N GLY A 17 9.88 3.11 -19.37
CA GLY A 17 8.48 3.54 -19.53
C GLY A 17 8.22 4.99 -19.11
N MET A 18 9.02 5.53 -18.17
CA MET A 18 8.92 6.92 -17.71
C MET A 18 9.49 7.95 -18.68
N LEU A 19 10.38 7.57 -19.59
CA LEU A 19 11.03 8.50 -20.52
C LEU A 19 10.19 8.88 -21.75
N GLY A 20 8.90 8.50 -21.79
CA GLY A 20 7.97 9.01 -22.82
C GLY A 20 8.36 8.71 -24.26
N PHE A 21 9.17 7.69 -24.52
CA PHE A 21 9.41 7.24 -25.89
C PHE A 21 8.10 6.71 -26.47
N PRO A 22 7.69 7.19 -27.66
CA PRO A 22 6.58 6.59 -28.37
C PRO A 22 6.90 5.11 -28.54
N ALA A 23 6.00 4.25 -28.06
CA ALA A 23 6.12 2.81 -28.24
C ALA A 23 6.08 2.49 -29.73
N LYS A 24 7.21 2.60 -30.40
CA LYS A 24 7.41 1.82 -31.63
C LYS A 24 7.35 0.36 -31.17
N ASN A 25 6.52 -0.42 -31.84
CA ASN A 25 6.34 -1.85 -31.65
C ASN A 25 7.71 -2.56 -31.69
N ILE A 26 8.45 -2.47 -30.59
CA ILE A 26 9.55 -3.36 -30.34
C ILE A 26 8.85 -4.63 -29.85
N HIS A 27 8.69 -5.60 -30.73
CA HIS A 27 8.44 -6.98 -30.34
C HIS A 27 9.70 -7.50 -29.61
N ALA A 28 10.01 -6.93 -28.46
CA ALA A 28 10.87 -7.59 -27.52
C ALA A 28 10.09 -8.81 -27.07
N SER A 29 10.69 -9.99 -27.20
CA SER A 29 10.15 -11.22 -26.59
C SER A 29 9.77 -10.90 -25.16
N ALA A 30 8.56 -11.28 -24.74
CA ALA A 30 8.10 -11.04 -23.38
C ALA A 30 9.20 -11.49 -22.41
N PRO A 31 9.57 -10.67 -21.41
CA PRO A 31 10.63 -11.02 -20.49
C PRO A 31 10.26 -12.33 -19.80
N SER A 32 11.09 -13.33 -19.85
CA SER A 32 10.89 -14.57 -19.09
C SER A 32 11.44 -14.37 -17.67
N PHE A 33 10.62 -14.61 -16.67
CA PHE A 33 11.01 -14.59 -15.26
C PHE A 33 10.87 -15.98 -14.69
N ASN A 34 11.90 -16.45 -14.02
CA ASN A 34 11.93 -17.77 -13.40
C ASN A 34 11.65 -17.74 -11.89
N ASP A 35 11.31 -16.56 -11.37
CA ASP A 35 11.07 -16.33 -9.94
C ASP A 35 9.82 -15.48 -9.72
N TYR A 36 9.17 -15.70 -8.58
CA TYR A 36 8.06 -14.87 -8.13
C TYR A 36 8.55 -13.54 -7.56
N LYS A 37 7.86 -12.45 -7.89
CA LYS A 37 8.01 -11.14 -7.25
C LYS A 37 6.71 -10.37 -7.25
N ALA A 38 6.49 -9.58 -6.18
CA ALA A 38 5.32 -8.73 -6.08
C ALA A 38 5.67 -7.32 -5.58
N LEU A 39 4.79 -6.38 -5.96
CA LEU A 39 4.75 -5.02 -5.42
C LEU A 39 3.46 -4.85 -4.64
N VAL A 40 3.54 -4.30 -3.43
CA VAL A 40 2.38 -3.91 -2.63
C VAL A 40 2.47 -2.42 -2.36
N CYS A 41 1.55 -1.66 -2.92
CA CYS A 41 1.45 -0.23 -2.73
C CYS A 41 0.30 0.07 -1.78
N ILE A 42 0.59 0.70 -0.65
CA ILE A 42 -0.39 1.13 0.35
C ILE A 42 -0.52 2.65 0.23
N LEU A 43 -1.68 3.13 -0.21
CA LEU A 43 -1.98 4.55 -0.21
C LEU A 43 -2.53 4.96 1.16
N LEU A 44 -1.83 5.88 1.83
CA LEU A 44 -2.31 6.60 3.00
C LEU A 44 -3.10 7.80 2.48
N ASP A 45 -4.41 7.60 2.26
CA ASP A 45 -5.26 8.56 1.55
C ASP A 45 -5.70 9.69 2.49
N GLY A 46 -5.41 10.92 2.08
CA GLY A 46 -5.72 12.15 2.79
C GLY A 46 -4.51 13.01 3.16
N GLY A 47 -3.30 12.56 2.88
CA GLY A 47 -2.08 13.31 3.22
C GLY A 47 -1.61 13.02 4.64
N ASN A 48 -0.87 11.93 4.82
CA ASN A 48 -0.34 11.56 6.13
C ASN A 48 0.53 12.67 6.72
N ASP A 49 0.35 12.95 8.00
CA ASP A 49 1.23 13.82 8.76
C ASP A 49 2.55 13.13 9.11
N ALA A 50 3.49 13.23 8.19
CA ALA A 50 4.80 12.63 8.37
C ALA A 50 5.61 13.28 9.52
N TRP A 51 5.32 14.54 9.89
CA TRP A 51 5.99 15.22 11.00
C TRP A 51 5.63 14.63 12.38
N ASN A 52 4.38 14.15 12.53
CA ASN A 52 3.94 13.46 13.74
C ASN A 52 4.09 11.93 13.63
N THR A 53 4.43 11.41 12.44
CA THR A 53 4.82 10.00 12.24
C THR A 53 6.31 9.82 12.52
N PHE A 54 7.15 10.74 12.00
CA PHE A 54 8.61 10.74 12.11
C PHE A 54 9.09 12.06 12.69
N ILE A 55 9.24 12.10 13.99
CA ILE A 55 9.52 13.32 14.75
C ILE A 55 10.97 13.76 14.52
N PRO A 56 11.26 15.02 14.12
CA PRO A 56 12.61 15.53 14.00
C PRO A 56 13.32 15.46 15.36
N LYS A 57 14.48 14.84 15.42
CA LYS A 57 15.27 14.79 16.66
C LYS A 57 15.87 16.14 16.97
N ALA A 58 16.06 16.41 18.26
CA ALA A 58 16.84 17.56 18.68
C ALA A 58 18.27 17.42 18.18
N SER A 59 18.67 18.25 17.21
CA SER A 59 20.07 18.45 16.85
C SER A 59 20.58 19.74 17.48
N SER A 60 21.86 19.83 17.79
CA SER A 60 22.50 21.06 18.26
C SER A 60 22.41 22.13 17.17
N GLY A 61 21.58 23.16 17.38
CA GLY A 61 21.37 24.29 16.46
C GLY A 61 19.93 24.52 16.04
N ASN A 62 19.71 25.53 15.20
CA ASN A 62 18.40 26.04 14.76
C ASN A 62 17.59 25.09 13.84
N SER A 63 17.89 23.84 13.80
CA SER A 63 17.27 22.88 12.90
C SER A 63 16.69 21.69 13.66
N GLY A 64 15.53 21.25 13.27
CA GLY A 64 14.92 20.04 13.77
C GLY A 64 13.82 20.32 14.82
N TYR A 65 13.94 19.73 16.00
CA TYR A 65 12.85 19.68 16.97
C TYR A 65 12.30 21.06 17.40
N GLY A 66 13.16 22.06 17.60
CA GLY A 66 12.69 23.39 18.03
C GLY A 66 11.72 24.06 17.06
N LYS A 67 12.01 23.98 15.76
CA LYS A 67 11.09 24.50 14.72
C LYS A 67 9.82 23.64 14.59
N PHE A 68 9.94 22.35 14.76
CA PHE A 68 8.82 21.45 14.81
C PHE A 68 7.90 21.81 15.98
N GLN A 69 8.43 21.98 17.19
CA GLN A 69 7.67 22.35 18.38
C GLN A 69 7.01 23.72 18.23
N GLU A 70 7.75 24.71 17.71
CA GLU A 70 7.22 26.06 17.46
C GLU A 70 6.04 26.03 16.47
N GLY A 71 6.18 25.30 15.35
CA GLY A 71 5.13 25.18 14.35
C GLY A 71 3.93 24.37 14.82
N ARG A 72 4.18 23.31 15.55
CA ARG A 72 3.12 22.37 15.99
C ARG A 72 2.34 22.85 17.22
N GLY A 73 2.93 23.64 18.09
CA GLY A 73 2.27 24.06 19.32
C GLY A 73 1.75 22.86 20.11
N ASP A 74 0.44 22.84 20.37
CA ASP A 74 -0.22 21.79 21.17
C ASP A 74 -0.27 20.41 20.47
N LEU A 75 -0.08 20.37 19.15
CA LEU A 75 0.04 19.10 18.40
C LEU A 75 1.46 18.52 18.40
N ALA A 76 2.43 19.18 19.03
CA ALA A 76 3.81 18.72 19.06
C ALA A 76 3.94 17.43 19.87
N ILE A 77 4.61 16.46 19.29
CA ILE A 77 5.06 15.25 19.99
C ILE A 77 6.21 15.65 20.94
N SER A 78 6.22 15.14 22.16
CA SER A 78 7.26 15.42 23.14
C SER A 78 8.66 15.05 22.61
N ASN A 79 9.67 15.82 23.00
CA ASN A 79 11.09 15.50 22.73
C ASN A 79 11.64 14.39 23.66
N SER A 80 10.77 13.61 24.24
CA SER A 80 11.16 12.47 25.07
C SER A 80 11.57 11.30 24.19
N SER A 81 12.83 10.90 24.25
CA SER A 81 13.27 9.68 23.61
C SER A 81 12.78 8.48 24.42
N ILE A 82 11.91 7.70 23.83
CA ILE A 82 11.47 6.42 24.39
C ILE A 82 12.50 5.38 23.94
N TYR A 83 13.05 4.69 24.91
CA TYR A 83 13.91 3.57 24.60
C TYR A 83 13.05 2.43 24.04
N LEU A 84 13.38 1.99 22.81
CA LEU A 84 12.83 0.75 22.29
C LEU A 84 13.59 -0.39 22.99
N PRO A 85 13.07 -1.00 24.04
CA PRO A 85 13.80 -2.04 24.74
C PRO A 85 14.11 -3.18 23.78
N SER A 86 15.21 -3.88 24.03
CA SER A 86 15.42 -5.22 23.45
C SER A 86 14.28 -6.18 23.82
N THR A 87 13.44 -5.77 24.75
CA THR A 87 12.35 -6.48 25.41
C THR A 87 10.96 -5.88 25.16
N LEU A 88 10.75 -4.98 24.19
CA LEU A 88 9.40 -4.74 23.67
C LEU A 88 8.94 -5.97 22.87
N THR A 89 9.00 -7.09 23.57
CA THR A 89 8.54 -8.34 23.03
C THR A 89 7.65 -8.95 24.11
N ASN A 90 6.45 -9.35 23.72
CA ASN A 90 5.67 -10.24 24.55
C ASN A 90 6.48 -11.53 24.83
N GLY A 91 5.95 -12.44 25.64
CA GLY A 91 6.61 -13.70 25.95
C GLY A 91 7.07 -14.52 24.72
N ASN A 92 6.52 -14.22 23.54
CA ASN A 92 6.84 -14.87 22.26
C ASN A 92 7.90 -14.11 21.43
N GLY A 93 8.45 -13.00 21.93
CA GLY A 93 9.44 -12.22 21.22
C GLY A 93 8.88 -11.19 20.24
N ASN A 94 7.58 -10.98 20.16
CA ASN A 94 6.93 -10.04 19.26
C ASN A 94 6.90 -8.63 19.84
N PRO A 95 7.09 -7.57 19.05
CA PRO A 95 6.90 -6.20 19.52
C PRO A 95 5.46 -6.01 19.96
N TYR A 96 5.25 -5.30 21.04
CA TYR A 96 3.91 -4.94 21.45
C TYR A 96 3.88 -3.58 22.13
N TYR A 97 2.73 -2.96 22.13
CA TYR A 97 2.48 -1.70 22.75
C TYR A 97 1.97 -1.91 24.18
N ASP A 98 2.72 -1.43 25.17
CA ASP A 98 2.49 -1.66 26.59
C ASP A 98 2.07 -0.38 27.32
N GLN A 99 1.41 0.50 26.64
CA GLN A 99 1.02 1.77 27.24
C GLN A 99 -0.50 1.79 27.37
N GLY A 100 -1.06 1.23 28.40
CA GLY A 100 -2.51 1.35 28.63
C GLY A 100 -3.01 2.79 28.44
N ASP A 101 -4.18 3.01 27.87
CA ASP A 101 -4.85 4.29 27.59
C ASP A 101 -4.21 5.18 26.49
N ASP A 102 -4.63 4.96 25.08
CA ASP A 102 -3.41 5.15 24.51
C ASP A 102 -3.32 5.99 23.28
N ILE A 103 -4.37 6.62 22.87
CA ILE A 103 -4.35 7.86 22.09
C ILE A 103 -3.55 8.97 22.80
N LYS A 104 -3.59 9.02 24.13
CA LYS A 104 -2.80 9.96 24.95
C LYS A 104 -1.30 9.76 24.80
N ALA A 105 -0.86 8.53 24.56
CA ALA A 105 0.55 8.21 24.30
C ALA A 105 1.07 8.79 22.99
N TYR A 106 0.20 9.24 22.08
CA TYR A 106 0.56 9.89 20.83
C TYR A 106 1.59 11.01 21.00
N LYS A 107 1.45 11.79 22.08
CA LYS A 107 2.33 12.94 22.40
C LYS A 107 3.49 12.58 23.32
N ASN A 108 3.60 11.33 23.79
CA ASN A 108 4.58 10.97 24.83
C ASN A 108 6.03 10.95 24.35
N GLY A 109 6.27 10.90 23.05
CA GLY A 109 7.61 10.92 22.51
C GLY A 109 7.81 10.00 21.31
N TYR A 110 9.04 9.54 21.12
CA TYR A 110 9.41 8.76 19.95
C TYR A 110 10.46 7.69 20.26
N TYR A 111 10.46 6.62 19.49
CA TYR A 111 11.53 5.62 19.48
C TYR A 111 12.73 6.16 18.71
N SER A 112 13.89 6.21 19.41
CA SER A 112 15.16 6.59 18.80
C SER A 112 15.93 5.33 18.39
N LEU A 113 16.26 5.22 17.11
CA LEU A 113 16.96 4.06 16.56
C LEU A 113 18.37 4.45 16.10
N SER A 114 19.31 3.56 16.34
CA SER A 114 20.69 3.70 15.82
C SER A 114 20.69 3.61 14.29
N GLY A 115 21.36 4.55 13.64
CA GLY A 115 21.42 4.64 12.18
C GLY A 115 20.22 5.36 11.55
N ILE A 116 19.30 5.88 12.37
CA ILE A 116 18.24 6.82 11.97
C ILE A 116 18.38 8.04 12.87
N ASP A 117 19.36 8.90 12.55
CA ASP A 117 19.79 9.97 13.46
C ASP A 117 18.96 11.24 13.33
N GLN A 118 18.27 11.43 12.21
CA GLN A 118 17.53 12.65 11.92
C GLN A 118 16.11 12.67 12.52
N VAL A 119 15.47 11.50 12.62
CA VAL A 119 14.07 11.39 13.07
C VAL A 119 13.91 10.27 14.08
N GLY A 120 12.90 10.41 14.94
CA GLY A 120 12.35 9.35 15.78
C GLY A 120 11.04 8.85 15.24
N ILE A 121 10.65 7.66 15.60
CA ILE A 121 9.37 7.03 15.19
C ILE A 121 8.35 7.26 16.31
N ASN A 122 7.15 7.71 15.97
CA ASN A 122 6.09 7.98 16.96
C ASN A 122 5.93 6.80 17.93
N SER A 123 5.69 7.13 19.21
CA SER A 123 5.54 6.16 20.30
C SER A 123 4.43 5.12 20.05
N LEU A 124 3.44 5.44 19.23
CA LEU A 124 2.36 4.50 18.87
C LEU A 124 2.76 3.46 17.83
N MET A 125 4.00 3.51 17.33
CA MET A 125 4.45 2.64 16.22
C MET A 125 5.61 1.71 16.62
N PRO A 126 5.50 0.93 17.71
CA PRO A 126 6.59 0.05 18.17
C PRO A 126 6.94 -1.02 17.15
N GLU A 127 5.95 -1.55 16.41
CA GLU A 127 6.18 -2.59 15.42
C GLU A 127 6.94 -2.04 14.21
N LEU A 128 6.61 -0.83 13.73
CA LEU A 128 7.39 -0.16 12.69
C LEU A 128 8.81 0.13 13.18
N ALA A 129 8.96 0.62 14.42
CA ALA A 129 10.28 0.83 15.02
C ALA A 129 11.08 -0.47 15.10
N TRP A 130 10.45 -1.58 15.44
CA TRP A 130 11.05 -2.90 15.43
C TRP A 130 11.48 -3.34 14.01
N LEU A 131 10.62 -3.15 13.00
CA LEU A 131 10.94 -3.45 11.60
C LEU A 131 12.16 -2.66 11.12
N LEU A 132 12.22 -1.37 11.44
CA LEU A 132 13.36 -0.50 11.11
C LEU A 132 14.64 -0.92 11.83
N LYS A 133 14.57 -1.19 13.13
CA LYS A 133 15.69 -1.69 13.96
C LYS A 133 16.26 -3.00 13.39
N ASN A 134 15.40 -3.90 12.94
CA ASN A 134 15.79 -5.20 12.40
C ASN A 134 16.11 -5.15 10.90
N LYS A 135 16.18 -3.96 10.28
CA LYS A 135 16.49 -3.78 8.85
C LYS A 135 15.51 -4.46 7.90
N LYS A 136 14.28 -4.66 8.35
CA LYS A 136 13.16 -5.18 7.56
C LYS A 136 12.38 -4.06 6.86
N ALA A 137 12.55 -2.84 7.29
CA ALA A 137 12.01 -1.63 6.68
C ALA A 137 13.10 -0.56 6.51
N SER A 138 12.81 0.46 5.72
CA SER A 138 13.64 1.66 5.54
C SER A 138 12.75 2.88 5.33
N LEU A 139 13.23 4.04 5.75
CA LEU A 139 12.56 5.32 5.50
C LEU A 139 13.14 5.97 4.25
N VAL A 140 12.27 6.57 3.46
CA VAL A 140 12.65 7.41 2.32
C VAL A 140 11.93 8.73 2.52
N GLY A 141 12.68 9.75 2.85
CA GLY A 141 12.14 11.09 3.11
C GLY A 141 12.19 12.00 1.88
N ASN A 142 11.54 13.14 2.01
CA ASN A 142 11.49 14.20 1.01
C ASN A 142 10.92 13.73 -0.34
N ILE A 143 9.81 12.99 -0.27
CA ILE A 143 9.10 12.49 -1.44
C ILE A 143 7.91 13.42 -1.73
N GLY A 144 7.77 13.80 -2.98
CA GLY A 144 6.62 14.56 -3.48
C GLY A 144 6.63 14.58 -5.01
N THR A 145 5.50 14.96 -5.60
CA THR A 145 5.44 15.15 -7.04
C THR A 145 6.27 16.39 -7.43
N LEU A 146 7.09 16.28 -8.46
CA LEU A 146 8.00 17.33 -8.89
C LEU A 146 8.12 17.33 -10.41
N VAL A 147 8.02 18.49 -11.05
CA VAL A 147 8.24 18.65 -12.50
C VAL A 147 9.69 18.96 -12.78
N GLU A 148 10.26 19.95 -12.10
CA GLU A 148 11.67 20.29 -12.17
C GLU A 148 12.23 20.59 -10.77
N PRO A 149 13.55 20.45 -10.55
CA PRO A 149 14.16 20.74 -9.26
C PRO A 149 13.96 22.18 -8.82
N LEU A 150 13.53 22.36 -7.56
CA LEU A 150 13.42 23.65 -6.89
C LEU A 150 14.44 23.68 -5.76
N SER A 151 15.31 24.68 -5.74
CA SER A 151 16.42 24.76 -4.78
C SER A 151 16.06 25.54 -3.51
N ASN A 152 15.06 26.41 -3.59
CA ASN A 152 14.66 27.30 -2.49
C ASN A 152 13.27 27.89 -2.69
N ALA A 153 12.78 28.63 -1.69
CA ALA A 153 11.48 29.27 -1.71
C ALA A 153 11.29 30.31 -2.84
N ASN A 154 12.37 30.91 -3.38
CA ASN A 154 12.24 31.84 -4.51
C ASN A 154 11.96 31.07 -5.79
N ASP A 155 12.58 29.90 -6.01
CA ASP A 155 12.24 29.03 -7.13
C ASP A 155 10.76 28.63 -7.11
N TYR A 156 10.22 28.38 -5.93
CA TYR A 156 8.77 28.11 -5.79
C TYR A 156 7.92 29.31 -6.22
N LYS A 157 8.34 30.52 -5.93
CA LYS A 157 7.61 31.78 -6.29
C LYS A 157 7.84 32.18 -7.74
N ASP A 158 8.87 31.69 -8.40
CA ASP A 158 9.19 32.01 -9.79
C ASP A 158 8.14 31.41 -10.73
N ALA A 159 7.47 32.27 -11.50
CA ALA A 159 6.46 31.85 -12.48
C ALA A 159 7.06 31.08 -13.68
N ASN A 160 8.35 31.20 -13.92
CA ASN A 160 9.04 30.50 -15.01
C ASN A 160 9.46 29.08 -14.60
N LYS A 161 9.39 28.75 -13.31
CA LYS A 161 9.65 27.40 -12.81
C LYS A 161 8.42 26.53 -12.93
N ALA A 162 8.57 25.38 -13.61
CA ALA A 162 7.48 24.43 -13.75
C ALA A 162 7.18 23.73 -12.41
N LYS A 163 5.91 23.69 -12.07
CA LYS A 163 5.38 23.08 -10.83
C LYS A 163 4.27 22.10 -11.17
N PRO A 164 4.04 21.11 -10.32
CA PRO A 164 2.87 20.25 -10.46
C PRO A 164 1.58 21.08 -10.50
N HIS A 165 0.63 20.62 -11.29
CA HIS A 165 -0.65 21.30 -11.42
C HIS A 165 -1.49 21.13 -10.18
N PHE A 166 -2.14 22.18 -9.71
CA PHE A 166 -3.08 22.13 -8.58
C PHE A 166 -2.48 21.48 -7.32
N LEU A 167 -1.29 21.94 -6.93
CA LEU A 167 -0.69 21.58 -5.65
C LEU A 167 -1.71 21.69 -4.53
N PHE A 168 -1.65 20.77 -3.57
CA PHE A 168 -2.52 20.68 -2.40
C PHE A 168 -3.96 20.22 -2.69
N ALA A 169 -4.27 19.78 -3.91
CA ALA A 169 -5.55 19.18 -4.24
C ALA A 169 -5.42 17.64 -4.33
N HIS A 170 -6.09 16.91 -3.45
CA HIS A 170 -6.02 15.44 -3.34
C HIS A 170 -6.17 14.72 -4.68
N ASN A 171 -7.23 15.06 -5.43
CA ASN A 171 -7.52 14.39 -6.70
C ASN A 171 -6.44 14.63 -7.77
N HIS A 172 -5.81 15.80 -7.78
CA HIS A 172 -4.76 16.13 -8.74
C HIS A 172 -3.42 15.49 -8.35
N GLN A 173 -2.99 15.64 -7.09
CA GLN A 173 -1.74 15.05 -6.64
C GLN A 173 -1.77 13.52 -6.61
N LYS A 174 -2.90 12.90 -6.23
CA LYS A 174 -3.09 11.45 -6.43
C LYS A 174 -2.97 11.06 -7.90
N ARG A 175 -3.51 11.85 -8.81
CA ARG A 175 -3.41 11.58 -10.24
C ARG A 175 -1.98 11.65 -10.76
N GLU A 176 -1.21 12.65 -10.34
CA GLU A 176 0.23 12.76 -10.63
C GLU A 176 1.01 11.57 -10.09
N LEU A 177 0.76 11.22 -8.83
CA LEU A 177 1.35 10.05 -8.16
C LEU A 177 1.03 8.75 -8.91
N PHE A 178 -0.22 8.59 -9.36
CA PHE A 178 -0.68 7.38 -10.05
C PHE A 178 -0.21 7.29 -11.50
N THR A 179 -0.03 8.41 -12.19
CA THR A 179 0.59 8.42 -13.51
C THR A 179 2.10 8.30 -13.45
N GLY A 180 2.72 8.67 -12.31
CA GLY A 180 4.18 8.76 -12.16
C GLY A 180 4.78 9.91 -12.97
N LYS A 181 3.95 10.92 -13.35
CA LYS A 181 4.35 12.14 -14.02
C LYS A 181 3.59 13.33 -13.48
N ALA A 182 4.30 14.33 -13.04
CA ALA A 182 3.73 15.55 -12.45
C ALA A 182 3.31 16.59 -13.51
N ASP A 183 3.75 16.46 -14.74
CA ASP A 183 3.46 17.34 -15.89
C ASP A 183 2.48 16.75 -16.90
N ASP A 184 2.13 15.46 -16.76
CA ASP A 184 1.21 14.78 -17.67
C ASP A 184 0.29 13.80 -16.92
N THR A 185 -0.84 14.31 -16.46
CA THR A 185 -1.85 13.53 -15.73
C THR A 185 -2.82 12.79 -16.66
N ASN A 186 -2.65 12.83 -17.97
CA ASN A 186 -3.48 12.12 -18.94
C ASN A 186 -2.98 10.70 -19.22
N LEU A 187 -1.75 10.39 -18.84
CA LEU A 187 -1.18 9.06 -18.99
C LEU A 187 -1.98 8.00 -18.23
N SER A 188 -1.88 6.76 -18.67
CA SER A 188 -2.29 5.58 -17.91
C SER A 188 -1.46 5.45 -16.62
N GLY A 189 -1.92 4.63 -15.69
CA GLY A 189 -1.21 4.43 -14.43
C GLY A 189 0.13 3.73 -14.60
N TRP A 190 1.12 4.07 -13.77
CA TRP A 190 2.46 3.47 -13.88
C TRP A 190 2.44 1.96 -13.61
N ALA A 191 1.63 1.49 -12.65
CA ALA A 191 1.49 0.06 -12.36
C ALA A 191 0.76 -0.68 -13.47
N GLY A 192 -0.26 -0.05 -14.08
CA GLY A 192 -0.93 -0.57 -15.27
C GLY A 192 0.02 -0.70 -16.47
N ARG A 193 0.86 0.32 -16.73
CA ARG A 193 1.90 0.23 -17.79
C ARG A 193 2.92 -0.87 -17.52
N LEU A 194 3.26 -1.10 -16.25
CA LEU A 194 4.13 -2.19 -15.85
C LEU A 194 3.46 -3.55 -16.10
N ALA A 195 2.18 -3.66 -15.76
CA ALA A 195 1.38 -4.86 -16.05
C ALA A 195 1.24 -5.12 -17.55
N ASP A 196 1.12 -4.08 -18.38
CA ASP A 196 1.11 -4.21 -19.85
C ASP A 196 2.38 -4.89 -20.37
N GLN A 197 3.55 -4.58 -19.78
CA GLN A 197 4.83 -5.20 -20.15
C GLN A 197 4.90 -6.68 -19.79
N TRP A 198 4.10 -7.10 -18.81
CA TRP A 198 4.08 -8.47 -18.31
C TRP A 198 2.90 -9.30 -18.80
N SER A 199 2.02 -8.73 -19.61
CA SER A 199 0.76 -9.37 -20.02
C SER A 199 0.91 -10.73 -20.71
N GLY A 200 2.05 -11.02 -21.32
CA GLY A 200 2.33 -12.32 -21.95
C GLY A 200 2.90 -13.40 -21.02
N LEU A 201 3.22 -13.08 -19.76
CA LEU A 201 3.97 -13.97 -18.87
C LEU A 201 3.16 -15.08 -18.23
N HIS A 202 1.84 -14.99 -18.20
CA HIS A 202 0.98 -15.89 -17.42
C HIS A 202 0.04 -16.74 -18.26
N GLY A 203 0.31 -16.90 -19.56
CA GLY A 203 -0.42 -17.84 -20.41
C GLY A 203 -1.95 -17.68 -20.42
N GLY A 204 -2.44 -16.47 -20.22
CA GLY A 204 -3.87 -16.19 -20.13
C GLY A 204 -4.47 -16.41 -18.73
N ASN A 205 -3.66 -16.58 -17.70
CA ASN A 205 -4.16 -16.68 -16.33
C ASN A 205 -4.91 -15.41 -15.93
N VAL A 206 -6.15 -15.59 -15.51
CA VAL A 206 -7.15 -14.54 -15.31
C VAL A 206 -6.88 -13.71 -14.08
N MET A 207 -6.26 -14.27 -13.05
CA MET A 207 -5.88 -13.55 -11.85
C MET A 207 -4.76 -12.59 -12.16
N GLY A 208 -5.16 -11.46 -12.70
CA GLY A 208 -4.33 -10.42 -13.25
C GLY A 208 -3.07 -10.12 -12.48
N LEU A 209 -2.12 -9.58 -13.22
CA LEU A 209 -0.87 -9.05 -12.70
C LEU A 209 -1.08 -7.94 -11.68
N ASN A 210 -2.26 -7.30 -11.67
CA ASN A 210 -2.58 -6.17 -10.81
C ASN A 210 -3.96 -6.34 -10.14
N VAL A 211 -3.97 -6.22 -8.82
CA VAL A 211 -5.14 -6.35 -7.96
C VAL A 211 -5.37 -5.07 -7.18
N SER A 212 -6.58 -4.55 -7.18
CA SER A 212 -6.96 -3.34 -6.43
C SER A 212 -8.03 -3.65 -5.39
N PHE A 213 -7.78 -3.22 -4.15
CA PHE A 213 -8.72 -3.34 -3.04
C PHE A 213 -9.67 -2.15 -2.89
N ARG A 214 -9.49 -1.09 -3.67
CA ARG A 214 -10.33 0.14 -3.60
C ARG A 214 -10.99 0.48 -4.95
N GLY A 215 -11.48 -0.51 -5.64
CA GLY A 215 -12.10 -0.26 -6.95
C GLY A 215 -11.09 0.09 -8.04
N GLN A 216 -11.56 0.70 -9.12
CA GLN A 216 -10.71 1.03 -10.26
C GLN A 216 -9.95 2.33 -10.01
N VAL A 217 -8.67 2.22 -9.70
CA VAL A 217 -7.77 3.37 -9.53
C VAL A 217 -6.87 3.54 -10.74
N ARG A 218 -6.59 4.79 -11.11
CA ARG A 218 -5.79 5.10 -12.29
C ARG A 218 -4.40 4.44 -12.25
N MET A 219 -3.78 4.34 -11.09
CA MET A 219 -2.46 3.71 -10.93
C MET A 219 -2.41 2.31 -11.56
N MET A 220 -3.49 1.55 -11.43
CA MET A 220 -3.58 0.15 -11.85
C MET A 220 -4.05 -0.04 -13.30
N VAL A 221 -4.45 1.04 -13.99
CA VAL A 221 -4.99 0.97 -15.36
C VAL A 221 -3.87 1.20 -16.37
N GLY A 222 -3.60 0.19 -17.17
CA GLY A 222 -2.69 0.27 -18.33
C GLY A 222 -3.42 0.57 -19.63
N SER A 223 -2.73 0.43 -20.75
CA SER A 223 -3.32 0.51 -22.09
C SER A 223 -4.01 -0.81 -22.49
N GLN A 224 -3.52 -1.93 -21.99
CA GLN A 224 -4.03 -3.28 -22.22
C GLN A 224 -4.53 -3.91 -20.92
N SER A 225 -3.86 -3.62 -19.80
CA SER A 225 -4.14 -4.20 -18.51
C SER A 225 -5.18 -3.42 -17.73
N GLN A 226 -6.11 -4.13 -17.12
CA GLN A 226 -7.08 -3.61 -16.16
C GLN A 226 -6.87 -4.31 -14.81
N PRO A 227 -7.09 -3.63 -13.67
CA PRO A 227 -6.98 -4.27 -12.38
C PRO A 227 -8.11 -5.27 -12.16
N VAL A 228 -7.80 -6.32 -11.44
CA VAL A 228 -8.79 -7.14 -10.76
C VAL A 228 -9.23 -6.41 -9.50
N LEU A 229 -10.53 -6.21 -9.35
CA LEU A 229 -11.10 -5.56 -8.17
C LEU A 229 -11.43 -6.62 -7.13
N PHE A 230 -10.88 -6.45 -5.94
CA PHE A 230 -11.05 -7.39 -4.85
C PHE A 230 -11.55 -6.68 -3.58
N ARG A 231 -12.39 -7.38 -2.80
CA ARG A 231 -12.80 -6.93 -1.46
C ARG A 231 -12.50 -8.04 -0.46
N PRO A 232 -11.87 -7.75 0.67
CA PRO A 232 -11.69 -8.72 1.74
C PRO A 232 -13.04 -9.35 2.14
N GLY A 233 -13.03 -10.62 2.51
CA GLY A 233 -14.22 -11.32 2.96
C GLY A 233 -15.27 -11.69 1.91
N THR A 234 -15.14 -11.23 0.66
CA THR A 234 -16.11 -11.55 -0.41
C THR A 234 -15.45 -12.25 -1.59
N ALA A 235 -15.57 -13.57 -1.65
CA ALA A 235 -15.12 -14.35 -2.81
C ALA A 235 -16.12 -14.35 -3.97
N ALA A 236 -17.39 -13.93 -3.76
CA ALA A 236 -18.45 -14.05 -4.73
C ALA A 236 -18.94 -12.70 -5.24
N ILE A 237 -18.53 -12.32 -6.45
CA ILE A 237 -19.11 -11.16 -7.17
C ILE A 237 -20.51 -11.48 -7.70
N TYR A 238 -20.78 -12.73 -8.06
CA TYR A 238 -22.06 -13.20 -8.58
C TYR A 238 -22.46 -14.51 -7.91
N SER A 239 -23.27 -14.43 -6.86
CA SER A 239 -23.69 -15.60 -6.07
C SER A 239 -24.35 -16.71 -6.90
N TYR A 240 -25.07 -16.36 -7.98
CA TYR A 240 -25.69 -17.33 -8.87
C TYR A 240 -24.77 -17.90 -9.96
N LEU A 241 -23.61 -17.32 -10.18
CA LEU A 241 -22.61 -17.74 -11.17
C LEU A 241 -21.32 -18.26 -10.49
N SER A 242 -21.31 -18.36 -9.18
CA SER A 242 -20.16 -18.87 -8.40
C SER A 242 -20.16 -20.39 -8.23
N ASP A 243 -21.35 -21.02 -8.39
CA ASP A 243 -21.48 -22.47 -8.27
C ASP A 243 -20.98 -23.17 -9.54
N ASN A 244 -19.73 -23.58 -9.52
CA ASN A 244 -19.09 -24.37 -10.58
C ASN A 244 -19.06 -25.88 -10.28
N GLU A 245 -19.67 -26.33 -9.19
CA GLU A 245 -19.66 -27.73 -8.75
C GLU A 245 -20.96 -28.43 -9.15
N SER A 246 -22.10 -27.79 -8.91
CA SER A 246 -23.38 -28.38 -9.31
C SER A 246 -23.58 -28.35 -10.84
N VAL A 247 -24.34 -29.31 -11.34
CA VAL A 247 -24.72 -29.39 -12.76
C VAL A 247 -25.47 -28.12 -13.19
N GLY A 248 -26.34 -27.60 -12.33
CA GLY A 248 -27.12 -26.38 -12.62
C GLY A 248 -26.22 -25.13 -12.62
N GLY A 249 -25.24 -25.04 -11.74
CA GLY A 249 -24.28 -23.97 -11.70
C GLY A 249 -23.38 -23.92 -12.93
N LYS A 250 -22.81 -25.07 -13.32
CA LYS A 250 -22.03 -25.20 -14.56
C LYS A 250 -22.83 -24.79 -15.80
N SER A 251 -24.07 -25.26 -15.91
CA SER A 251 -24.95 -24.92 -17.05
C SER A 251 -25.26 -23.41 -17.09
N ARG A 252 -25.46 -22.76 -15.95
CA ARG A 252 -25.63 -21.29 -15.87
C ARG A 252 -24.41 -20.52 -16.33
N ILE A 253 -23.23 -20.90 -15.86
CA ILE A 253 -21.95 -20.29 -16.26
C ILE A 253 -21.72 -20.45 -17.77
N GLU A 254 -21.95 -21.67 -18.30
CA GLU A 254 -21.81 -21.92 -19.73
C GLU A 254 -22.83 -21.13 -20.58
N ALA A 255 -24.09 -21.10 -20.16
CA ALA A 255 -25.11 -20.30 -20.83
C ALA A 255 -24.75 -18.82 -20.84
N PHE A 256 -24.29 -18.30 -19.72
CA PHE A 256 -23.87 -16.92 -19.62
C PHE A 256 -22.65 -16.62 -20.54
N LYS A 257 -21.63 -17.49 -20.55
CA LYS A 257 -20.47 -17.38 -21.44
C LYS A 257 -20.89 -17.44 -22.91
N LYS A 258 -21.83 -18.33 -23.27
CA LYS A 258 -22.39 -18.42 -24.63
C LYS A 258 -23.17 -17.19 -25.05
N LEU A 259 -24.02 -16.64 -24.18
CA LEU A 259 -24.76 -15.41 -24.46
C LEU A 259 -23.82 -14.22 -24.72
N ASN A 260 -22.77 -14.11 -23.97
CA ASN A 260 -21.78 -13.06 -24.16
C ASN A 260 -20.89 -13.26 -25.41
N ALA A 261 -20.60 -14.51 -25.78
CA ALA A 261 -19.86 -14.84 -27.00
C ALA A 261 -20.69 -14.61 -28.29
N LEU A 262 -22.02 -14.81 -28.23
CA LEU A 262 -22.91 -14.61 -29.36
C LEU A 262 -23.06 -13.14 -29.80
N ASN A 263 -22.74 -12.22 -28.90
CA ASN A 263 -22.85 -10.77 -29.13
C ASN A 263 -21.51 -10.12 -29.45
N GLN A 264 -20.54 -10.84 -30.04
CA GLN A 264 -19.32 -10.23 -30.55
C GLN A 264 -19.66 -9.32 -31.75
N ASN A 265 -20.07 -8.12 -31.42
CA ASN A 265 -20.33 -7.05 -32.39
C ASN A 265 -19.04 -6.30 -32.71
N SER A 266 -19.06 -5.58 -33.82
CA SER A 266 -18.01 -4.63 -34.23
C SER A 266 -17.87 -3.43 -33.30
N ASP A 267 -18.66 -3.34 -32.21
CA ASP A 267 -18.57 -2.28 -31.22
C ASP A 267 -17.41 -2.53 -30.25
N PRO A 268 -16.38 -1.68 -30.25
CA PRO A 268 -15.22 -1.82 -29.37
C PRO A 268 -15.60 -1.78 -27.88
N PHE A 269 -16.58 -0.98 -27.49
CA PHE A 269 -17.01 -0.86 -26.09
C PHE A 269 -17.68 -2.15 -25.61
N PHE A 270 -18.48 -2.78 -26.44
CA PHE A 270 -19.12 -4.05 -26.14
C PHE A 270 -18.07 -5.17 -25.96
N ASN A 271 -17.04 -5.20 -26.81
CA ASN A 271 -15.95 -6.17 -26.70
C ASN A 271 -15.16 -5.99 -25.40
N VAL A 272 -14.88 -4.73 -25.01
CA VAL A 272 -14.21 -4.42 -23.73
C VAL A 272 -15.07 -4.89 -22.55
N TYR A 273 -16.37 -4.58 -22.56
CA TYR A 273 -17.30 -5.00 -21.52
C TYR A 273 -17.36 -6.53 -21.38
N ASN A 274 -17.50 -7.25 -22.49
CA ASN A 274 -17.54 -8.71 -22.48
C ASN A 274 -16.26 -9.35 -21.99
N ASN A 275 -15.11 -8.80 -22.38
CA ASN A 275 -13.82 -9.25 -21.90
C ASN A 275 -13.67 -9.04 -20.38
N MET A 276 -14.09 -7.88 -19.87
CA MET A 276 -14.10 -7.61 -18.42
C MET A 276 -15.02 -8.59 -17.68
N LEU A 277 -16.20 -8.84 -18.21
CA LEU A 277 -17.19 -9.73 -17.62
C LEU A 277 -16.71 -11.19 -17.61
N SER A 278 -16.15 -11.67 -18.72
CA SER A 278 -15.56 -13.01 -18.80
C SER A 278 -14.42 -13.18 -17.80
N ARG A 279 -13.50 -12.20 -17.72
CA ARG A 279 -12.39 -12.21 -16.75
C ARG A 279 -12.90 -12.22 -15.30
N SER A 280 -13.97 -11.46 -15.01
CA SER A 280 -14.57 -11.45 -13.67
C SER A 280 -15.18 -12.79 -13.30
N LEU A 281 -15.79 -13.49 -14.26
CA LEU A 281 -16.35 -14.83 -14.04
C LEU A 281 -15.25 -15.88 -13.83
N ASP A 282 -14.22 -15.85 -14.68
CA ASP A 282 -13.11 -16.79 -14.56
C ASP A 282 -12.35 -16.58 -13.23
N LEU A 283 -12.21 -15.31 -12.81
CA LEU A 283 -11.66 -14.96 -11.51
C LEU A 283 -12.55 -15.48 -10.36
N ASN A 284 -13.87 -15.32 -10.48
CA ASN A 284 -14.81 -15.81 -9.46
C ASN A 284 -14.72 -17.35 -9.31
N VAL A 285 -14.65 -18.07 -10.41
CA VAL A 285 -14.45 -19.54 -10.40
C VAL A 285 -13.13 -19.88 -9.70
N LEU A 286 -12.05 -19.18 -10.03
CA LEU A 286 -10.73 -19.42 -9.47
C LEU A 286 -10.66 -19.08 -7.97
N LEU A 287 -11.23 -17.94 -7.56
CA LEU A 287 -11.29 -17.55 -6.17
C LEU A 287 -12.13 -18.51 -5.33
N ASN A 288 -13.27 -18.95 -5.86
CA ASN A 288 -14.08 -19.96 -5.20
C ASN A 288 -13.36 -21.30 -5.06
N GLN A 289 -12.49 -21.66 -5.97
CA GLN A 289 -11.69 -22.88 -5.87
C GLN A 289 -10.68 -22.80 -4.70
N TYR A 290 -10.13 -21.63 -4.40
CA TYR A 290 -9.04 -21.46 -3.43
C TYR A 290 -9.41 -20.63 -2.19
N TRP A 291 -10.60 -20.01 -2.17
CA TRP A 291 -11.02 -19.07 -1.11
C TRP A 291 -12.38 -19.40 -0.48
N LYS A 292 -13.12 -20.36 -1.05
CA LYS A 292 -14.48 -20.67 -0.64
C LYS A 292 -14.55 -21.26 0.78
N ASP A 293 -13.52 -21.96 1.18
CA ASP A 293 -13.45 -22.65 2.47
C ASP A 293 -12.27 -22.11 3.27
N ASP A 294 -12.46 -21.82 4.55
CA ASP A 294 -11.39 -21.40 5.45
C ASP A 294 -10.26 -22.44 5.51
N ASN A 295 -10.57 -23.71 5.24
CA ASN A 295 -9.57 -24.78 5.13
C ASN A 295 -8.65 -24.65 3.91
N GLU A 296 -9.02 -23.90 2.89
CA GLU A 296 -8.20 -23.64 1.68
C GLU A 296 -7.29 -22.43 1.83
N LYS A 297 -7.58 -21.55 2.77
CA LYS A 297 -6.71 -20.44 3.11
C LYS A 297 -5.46 -20.91 3.83
N LYS A 298 -4.36 -20.19 3.63
CA LYS A 298 -3.16 -20.41 4.42
C LYS A 298 -3.44 -19.98 5.87
N ALA A 299 -3.45 -20.94 6.77
CA ALA A 299 -3.42 -20.67 8.21
C ALA A 299 -1.99 -20.26 8.58
N PHE A 300 -1.83 -19.03 9.07
CA PHE A 300 -0.56 -18.54 9.58
C PHE A 300 -0.35 -19.06 11.01
N THR A 301 0.85 -19.56 11.27
CA THR A 301 1.23 -20.11 12.59
C THR A 301 1.85 -19.05 13.50
N THR A 302 2.41 -18.00 12.89
CA THR A 302 2.94 -16.84 13.62
C THR A 302 1.81 -16.15 14.35
N LYS A 303 2.04 -15.81 15.62
CA LYS A 303 1.08 -15.07 16.43
C LYS A 303 1.30 -13.57 16.33
N GLY A 304 0.25 -12.81 16.53
CA GLY A 304 0.29 -11.36 16.57
C GLY A 304 0.98 -10.82 17.83
N SER A 305 1.02 -9.52 17.97
CA SER A 305 1.72 -8.83 19.06
C SER A 305 1.11 -9.10 20.43
N TYR A 306 -0.16 -9.48 20.49
CA TYR A 306 -0.91 -9.79 21.72
C TYR A 306 -1.26 -11.29 21.84
N ASP A 307 -0.50 -12.15 21.18
CA ASP A 307 -0.69 -13.62 21.14
C ASP A 307 -1.97 -14.07 20.39
N GLU A 308 -2.61 -13.15 19.69
CA GLU A 308 -3.76 -13.42 18.82
C GLU A 308 -3.32 -14.09 17.50
N ASP A 309 -4.26 -14.58 16.70
CA ASP A 309 -3.97 -15.02 15.34
C ASP A 309 -3.39 -13.87 14.51
N LEU A 310 -2.45 -14.16 13.61
CA LEU A 310 -1.58 -13.16 13.02
C LEU A 310 -2.33 -11.94 12.45
N PHE A 311 -3.48 -12.14 11.81
CA PHE A 311 -4.28 -11.06 11.24
C PHE A 311 -5.54 -10.73 12.05
N ALA A 312 -5.74 -11.33 13.21
CA ALA A 312 -6.83 -10.91 14.08
C ALA A 312 -6.65 -9.44 14.47
N ILE A 313 -7.77 -8.70 14.52
CA ILE A 313 -7.77 -7.31 14.94
C ILE A 313 -7.75 -7.31 16.46
N PRO A 314 -6.73 -6.72 17.09
CA PRO A 314 -6.70 -6.60 18.54
C PRO A 314 -7.84 -5.71 19.01
N ASN A 315 -8.52 -6.11 20.05
CA ASN A 315 -9.62 -5.38 20.67
C ASN A 315 -9.18 -4.69 21.97
N GLU A 316 -10.04 -3.87 22.53
CA GLU A 316 -9.79 -3.13 23.76
C GLU A 316 -9.24 -4.02 24.90
N SER A 317 -9.81 -5.22 25.07
CA SER A 317 -9.37 -6.14 26.12
C SER A 317 -7.95 -6.68 25.95
N THR A 318 -7.41 -6.65 24.73
CA THR A 318 -6.06 -7.13 24.42
C THR A 318 -5.04 -6.01 24.27
N THR A 319 -5.48 -4.82 23.84
CA THR A 319 -4.60 -3.67 23.58
C THR A 319 -4.59 -2.68 24.72
N GLY A 320 -5.61 -2.64 25.56
CA GLY A 320 -5.85 -1.58 26.53
C GLY A 320 -6.22 -0.24 25.87
N MET A 321 -6.47 -0.21 24.58
CA MET A 321 -6.90 1.00 23.88
C MET A 321 -8.39 1.24 24.10
N GLU A 322 -8.76 2.46 24.47
CA GLU A 322 -10.17 2.84 24.66
C GLU A 322 -10.95 2.83 23.33
N GLU A 323 -10.25 2.96 22.20
CA GLU A 323 -10.84 2.96 20.87
C GLU A 323 -10.40 1.73 20.07
N GLU A 324 -11.37 1.10 19.41
CA GLU A 324 -11.12 -0.04 18.55
C GLU A 324 -10.40 0.39 17.25
N LEU A 325 -9.41 -0.40 16.85
CA LEU A 325 -8.81 -0.26 15.53
C LEU A 325 -9.85 -0.65 14.46
N GLY A 326 -9.92 0.13 13.38
CA GLY A 326 -10.85 -0.17 12.28
C GLY A 326 -10.58 -1.51 11.60
N GLY A 327 -9.32 -1.91 11.55
CA GLY A 327 -8.89 -3.18 10.97
C GLY A 327 -8.87 -3.23 9.45
N ASP A 328 -9.31 -2.19 8.79
CA ASP A 328 -9.43 -2.12 7.32
C ASP A 328 -8.12 -2.46 6.61
N LEU A 329 -6.99 -1.93 7.09
CA LEU A 329 -5.68 -2.20 6.53
C LEU A 329 -5.20 -3.62 6.82
N ILE A 330 -5.47 -4.11 8.03
CA ILE A 330 -5.11 -5.48 8.45
C ILE A 330 -5.81 -6.50 7.56
N GLU A 331 -7.13 -6.37 7.36
CA GLU A 331 -7.92 -7.26 6.50
C GLU A 331 -7.46 -7.23 5.03
N GLN A 332 -7.17 -6.05 4.49
CA GLN A 332 -6.65 -5.93 3.13
C GLN A 332 -5.29 -6.61 2.99
N LEU A 333 -4.37 -6.43 3.96
CA LEU A 333 -3.04 -7.04 3.91
C LEU A 333 -3.09 -8.55 4.15
N GLU A 334 -4.03 -9.06 4.96
CA GLU A 334 -4.30 -10.50 5.02
C GLU A 334 -4.69 -11.03 3.65
N ALA A 335 -5.65 -10.40 2.99
CA ALA A 335 -6.09 -10.81 1.66
C ALA A 335 -4.94 -10.75 0.64
N VAL A 336 -4.06 -9.74 0.70
CA VAL A 336 -2.83 -9.68 -0.11
C VAL A 336 -1.92 -10.86 0.18
N ALA A 337 -1.70 -11.21 1.46
CA ALA A 337 -0.85 -12.34 1.84
C ALA A 337 -1.39 -13.68 1.31
N GLN A 338 -2.71 -13.87 1.36
CA GLN A 338 -3.38 -15.04 0.78
C GLN A 338 -3.21 -15.08 -0.75
N LEU A 339 -3.40 -13.96 -1.45
CA LEU A 339 -3.21 -13.87 -2.90
C LEU A 339 -1.74 -14.09 -3.32
N ILE A 340 -0.79 -13.67 -2.49
CA ILE A 340 0.64 -13.95 -2.68
C ILE A 340 0.92 -15.44 -2.48
N TYR A 341 0.34 -16.06 -1.45
CA TYR A 341 0.46 -17.50 -1.22
C TYR A 341 -0.04 -18.30 -2.42
N MET A 342 -1.22 -17.95 -2.94
CA MET A 342 -1.76 -18.60 -4.14
C MET A 342 -0.90 -18.34 -5.37
N GLY A 343 -0.46 -17.11 -5.56
CA GLY A 343 0.31 -16.70 -6.73
C GLY A 343 1.73 -17.26 -6.76
N SER A 344 2.40 -17.34 -5.62
CA SER A 344 3.80 -17.77 -5.53
C SER A 344 4.00 -19.29 -5.52
N SER A 345 2.95 -20.05 -5.22
CA SER A 345 3.03 -21.50 -5.08
C SER A 345 2.92 -22.20 -6.43
N ALA A 346 3.87 -23.12 -6.72
CA ALA A 346 3.94 -23.85 -7.99
C ALA A 346 2.78 -24.83 -8.20
N ASP A 347 2.22 -25.32 -7.12
CA ASP A 347 1.07 -26.24 -7.08
C ASP A 347 -0.28 -25.52 -7.15
N ARG A 348 -0.28 -24.19 -7.17
CA ARG A 348 -1.49 -23.34 -7.24
C ARG A 348 -1.49 -22.55 -8.55
N MET A 349 -1.35 -21.22 -8.47
CA MET A 349 -1.45 -20.36 -9.65
C MET A 349 -0.14 -20.16 -10.37
N ASN A 350 0.98 -20.39 -9.70
CA ASN A 350 2.34 -20.29 -10.26
C ASN A 350 2.57 -19.00 -11.07
N LEU A 351 2.25 -17.88 -10.46
CA LEU A 351 2.44 -16.55 -11.06
C LEU A 351 3.89 -16.09 -10.87
N ASN A 352 4.40 -15.33 -11.82
CA ASN A 352 5.74 -14.77 -11.72
C ASN A 352 5.74 -13.32 -11.21
N ARG A 353 4.68 -12.56 -11.46
CA ARG A 353 4.59 -11.14 -11.10
C ARG A 353 3.18 -10.78 -10.65
N GLN A 354 3.11 -9.99 -9.57
CA GLN A 354 1.85 -9.41 -9.09
C GLN A 354 2.07 -7.99 -8.59
N ILE A 355 1.05 -7.15 -8.74
CA ILE A 355 1.00 -5.79 -8.16
C ILE A 355 -0.30 -5.66 -7.39
N PHE A 356 -0.21 -5.16 -6.17
CA PHE A 356 -1.34 -4.94 -5.29
C PHE A 356 -1.45 -3.45 -4.94
N TYR A 357 -2.65 -2.93 -5.03
CA TYR A 357 -3.00 -1.61 -4.52
C TYR A 357 -3.93 -1.77 -3.32
N VAL A 358 -3.47 -1.27 -2.19
CA VAL A 358 -4.15 -1.25 -0.90
C VAL A 358 -4.45 0.20 -0.53
N HIS A 359 -5.58 0.45 0.08
CA HIS A 359 -6.03 1.79 0.43
C HIS A 359 -6.30 1.89 1.92
N PHE A 360 -5.70 2.87 2.56
CA PHE A 360 -5.93 3.19 3.95
C PHE A 360 -6.24 4.68 4.07
N GLY A 361 -7.52 5.01 4.31
CA GLY A 361 -8.01 6.38 4.35
C GLY A 361 -8.00 6.96 5.77
N GLY A 362 -8.46 8.21 5.89
CA GLY A 362 -8.61 8.90 7.17
C GLY A 362 -7.50 9.92 7.48
N PHE A 363 -6.47 10.05 6.64
CA PHE A 363 -5.33 10.92 6.90
C PHE A 363 -5.56 12.41 6.61
N ASP A 364 -6.77 12.80 6.21
CA ASP A 364 -7.10 14.21 5.96
C ASP A 364 -7.47 14.95 7.26
N THR A 365 -6.50 15.01 8.17
CA THR A 365 -6.67 15.48 9.54
C THR A 365 -6.55 17.00 9.67
N HIS A 366 -7.51 17.73 9.06
CA HIS A 366 -7.64 19.17 9.23
C HIS A 366 -8.18 19.58 10.61
N GLY A 367 -8.88 18.69 11.30
CA GLY A 367 -9.40 18.82 12.65
C GLY A 367 -9.31 17.49 13.37
N ASN A 368 -9.45 17.49 14.69
CA ASN A 368 -9.37 16.31 15.57
C ASN A 368 -8.12 15.46 15.35
N GLN A 369 -7.02 16.06 14.89
CA GLN A 369 -5.83 15.27 14.50
C GLN A 369 -5.26 14.47 15.67
N ASP A 370 -5.34 14.97 16.89
CA ASP A 370 -4.86 14.29 18.09
C ASP A 370 -5.74 13.12 18.55
N GLN A 371 -6.93 12.96 17.95
CA GLN A 371 -7.83 11.84 18.14
C GLN A 371 -7.74 10.82 17.00
N ASP A 372 -7.78 11.27 15.75
CA ASP A 372 -7.88 10.41 14.57
C ASP A 372 -6.52 9.83 14.13
N HIS A 373 -5.48 10.68 14.09
CA HIS A 373 -4.17 10.25 13.60
C HIS A 373 -3.49 9.16 14.45
N PRO A 374 -3.62 9.16 15.80
CA PRO A 374 -3.13 8.08 16.64
C PRO A 374 -3.62 6.68 16.25
N ILE A 375 -4.93 6.55 16.01
CA ILE A 375 -5.56 5.29 15.62
C ILE A 375 -4.98 4.79 14.30
N LEU A 376 -4.86 5.70 13.32
CA LEU A 376 -4.30 5.39 12.01
C LEU A 376 -2.84 4.95 12.10
N LEU A 377 -2.01 5.63 12.90
CA LEU A 377 -0.61 5.25 13.09
C LEU A 377 -0.48 3.89 13.79
N ARG A 378 -1.33 3.63 14.77
CA ARG A 378 -1.34 2.36 15.50
C ARG A 378 -1.69 1.20 14.57
N GLU A 379 -2.78 1.33 13.79
CA GLU A 379 -3.18 0.32 12.81
C GLU A 379 -2.11 0.11 11.73
N LEU A 380 -1.54 1.20 11.20
CA LEU A 380 -0.49 1.13 10.19
C LEU A 380 0.74 0.35 10.68
N SER A 381 1.20 0.65 11.91
CA SER A 381 2.36 -0.01 12.52
C SER A 381 2.13 -1.51 12.65
N LEU A 382 0.99 -1.87 13.21
CA LEU A 382 0.60 -3.25 13.46
C LEU A 382 0.39 -4.03 12.15
N ALA A 383 -0.32 -3.45 11.20
CA ALA A 383 -0.62 -4.07 9.90
C ALA A 383 0.65 -4.36 9.09
N LEU A 384 1.60 -3.42 9.06
CA LEU A 384 2.88 -3.62 8.38
C LEU A 384 3.70 -4.75 9.00
N TRP A 385 3.70 -4.84 10.32
CA TRP A 385 4.42 -5.90 11.02
C TRP A 385 3.78 -7.28 10.81
N LYS A 386 2.45 -7.38 10.92
CA LYS A 386 1.69 -8.61 10.65
C LYS A 386 1.96 -9.09 9.21
N PHE A 387 1.89 -8.18 8.26
CA PHE A 387 2.14 -8.51 6.85
C PHE A 387 3.57 -8.97 6.60
N GLN A 388 4.57 -8.31 7.18
CA GLN A 388 5.97 -8.73 7.06
C GLN A 388 6.19 -10.14 7.61
N ASN A 389 5.57 -10.48 8.74
CA ASN A 389 5.66 -11.83 9.31
C ASN A 389 4.98 -12.88 8.42
N ALA A 390 3.83 -12.55 7.84
CA ALA A 390 3.19 -13.44 6.86
C ALA A 390 4.11 -13.71 5.66
N LEU A 391 4.77 -12.69 5.12
CA LEU A 391 5.71 -12.86 4.00
C LEU A 391 6.92 -13.72 4.38
N GLU A 392 7.40 -13.60 5.61
CA GLU A 392 8.49 -14.44 6.14
C GLU A 392 8.04 -15.90 6.31
N GLU A 393 6.86 -16.15 6.85
CA GLU A 393 6.30 -17.48 6.97
C GLU A 393 6.06 -18.13 5.59
N LEU A 394 5.71 -17.35 4.58
CA LEU A 394 5.59 -17.79 3.19
C LEU A 394 6.96 -17.98 2.48
N GLY A 395 8.06 -17.53 3.08
CA GLY A 395 9.39 -17.56 2.47
C GLY A 395 9.53 -16.65 1.24
N VAL A 396 8.76 -15.58 1.18
CA VAL A 396 8.74 -14.62 0.05
C VAL A 396 9.08 -13.18 0.45
N ASP A 397 9.48 -12.94 1.69
CA ASP A 397 9.80 -11.61 2.21
C ASP A 397 10.87 -10.86 1.39
N GLN A 398 11.83 -11.59 0.79
CA GLN A 398 12.83 -11.03 -0.12
C GLN A 398 12.34 -10.86 -1.56
N LYS A 399 11.13 -11.31 -1.85
CA LYS A 399 10.51 -11.30 -3.20
C LYS A 399 9.37 -10.30 -3.32
N VAL A 400 8.91 -9.74 -2.21
CA VAL A 400 7.84 -8.76 -2.14
C VAL A 400 8.41 -7.43 -1.68
N ALA A 401 8.12 -6.36 -2.42
CA ALA A 401 8.41 -5.00 -2.00
C ALA A 401 7.11 -4.31 -1.61
N THR A 402 6.99 -3.96 -0.33
CA THR A 402 5.87 -3.19 0.21
C THR A 402 6.32 -1.76 0.43
N PHE A 403 5.51 -0.79 0.04
CA PHE A 403 5.79 0.62 0.27
C PHE A 403 4.49 1.40 0.48
N THR A 404 4.58 2.45 1.30
CA THR A 404 3.50 3.40 1.52
C THR A 404 3.71 4.62 0.63
N LEU A 405 2.61 5.21 0.21
CA LEU A 405 2.53 6.50 -0.47
C LEU A 405 1.44 7.33 0.19
N SER A 406 1.55 8.64 0.15
CA SER A 406 0.48 9.56 0.54
C SER A 406 0.26 10.58 -0.57
N ASP A 407 -0.92 11.19 -0.61
CA ASP A 407 -1.28 12.21 -1.61
C ASP A 407 -0.24 13.32 -1.64
N PHE A 408 0.07 13.82 -0.45
CA PHE A 408 1.04 14.87 -0.13
C PHE A 408 1.37 14.80 1.38
N GLY A 409 2.18 15.72 1.87
CA GLY A 409 2.46 15.87 3.29
C GLY A 409 1.56 16.91 3.95
N ARG A 410 1.76 17.11 5.24
CA ARG A 410 1.07 18.12 6.05
C ARG A 410 2.00 19.26 6.45
N THR A 411 1.43 20.45 6.65
CA THR A 411 2.18 21.63 7.11
C THR A 411 2.86 21.36 8.45
N ILE A 412 4.03 21.94 8.67
CA ILE A 412 4.66 21.92 9.98
C ILE A 412 3.86 22.76 10.99
N SER A 413 3.21 23.82 10.53
CA SER A 413 2.34 24.66 11.35
C SER A 413 0.99 23.98 11.53
N ASN A 414 0.47 23.99 12.77
CA ASN A 414 -0.90 23.60 13.02
C ASN A 414 -1.87 24.71 12.60
N ASN A 415 -3.13 24.38 12.39
CA ASN A 415 -4.23 25.32 12.11
C ASN A 415 -5.15 25.52 13.32
N GLY A 416 -4.76 25.01 14.49
CA GLY A 416 -5.52 25.05 15.76
C GLY A 416 -5.92 23.66 16.26
N ASP A 417 -6.39 22.78 15.40
CA ASP A 417 -6.91 21.44 15.76
C ASP A 417 -6.38 20.32 14.84
N GLY A 418 -5.67 20.70 13.82
CA GLY A 418 -5.06 19.81 12.85
C GLY A 418 -3.98 20.48 12.02
N THR A 419 -3.81 20.04 10.80
CA THR A 419 -2.79 20.53 9.88
C THR A 419 -3.33 20.67 8.46
N ASP A 420 -2.76 21.60 7.70
CA ASP A 420 -3.14 21.84 6.32
C ASP A 420 -2.26 21.06 5.33
N HIS A 421 -2.65 21.09 4.07
CA HIS A 421 -1.92 20.41 2.99
C HIS A 421 -0.54 21.03 2.77
N ALA A 422 0.47 20.20 2.55
CA ALA A 422 1.81 20.62 2.15
C ALA A 422 2.31 19.76 0.99
N TRP A 423 3.31 20.25 0.26
CA TRP A 423 3.75 19.65 -0.99
C TRP A 423 4.42 18.30 -0.85
N SER A 424 5.38 18.21 0.04
CA SER A 424 6.18 16.99 0.22
C SER A 424 6.10 16.50 1.64
N THR A 425 6.50 15.26 1.84
CA THR A 425 6.59 14.63 3.16
C THR A 425 8.03 14.27 3.48
N ILE A 426 8.30 14.02 4.75
CA ILE A 426 9.58 13.48 5.19
C ILE A 426 9.72 12.05 4.73
#